data_9f05193d54e6d9ed4c257fead1253a78
#
_entry.id   9f05193d54e6d9ed4c257fead1253a78
#
_cell.length_a   1.000
_cell.length_b   1.000
_cell.length_c   1.000
_cell.angle_alpha   90.00
_cell.angle_beta   90.00
_cell.angle_gamma   90.00
#
_symmetry.space_group_name_H-M   'P 1'
#
loop_
_entity.id
_entity.type
_entity.pdbx_description
1 polymer ?
#
loop_
_entity_poly.entity_id
_entity_poly.type
_entity_poly.pdbx_seq_one_letter_code
_entity_poly.pdbx_strand_id
1 'polypeptide(L)'
;GSVEPLSKKPHFKIRDLSGGSMSQAKYQFEVRDVELREPDRNEVEVAVKACGFCGHDNILANYAATEWEPFGHEFAGIVTKIGAEVQNVAVGDRVAIETSTFNPFSDAALNGRPDLCTDCTDYMKRKKGDTMGFAERTIVPANLVVNI
;
A
#
# COMPACT_ATOMS: atom_id res chain seq x y z
N GLY A 1 24.75 2.66 21.91
CA GLY A 1 24.47 3.34 20.66
C GLY A 1 22.99 3.55 20.56
N SER A 2 22.54 4.82 20.55
CA SER A 2 21.16 5.20 20.32
C SER A 2 20.81 4.86 18.88
N VAL A 3 19.86 3.97 18.68
CA VAL A 3 19.26 3.73 17.37
C VAL A 3 18.40 4.96 17.08
N GLU A 4 18.81 5.77 16.10
CA GLU A 4 17.97 6.84 15.59
C GLU A 4 16.62 6.26 15.15
N PRO A 5 15.51 6.92 15.48
CA PRO A 5 14.21 6.48 15.01
C PRO A 5 14.15 6.60 13.48
N LEU A 6 13.96 5.48 12.81
CA LEU A 6 13.79 5.33 11.35
C LEU A 6 12.51 6.00 10.81
N SER A 7 12.06 7.09 11.42
CA SER A 7 10.68 7.54 11.34
C SER A 7 10.37 8.68 10.36
N LYS A 8 11.35 9.15 9.58
CA LYS A 8 11.09 10.32 8.73
C LYS A 8 11.67 10.14 7.34
N LYS A 9 11.04 9.30 6.53
CA LYS A 9 11.49 9.17 5.15
C LYS A 9 10.32 9.29 4.16
N PRO A 10 10.61 9.83 2.97
CA PRO A 10 9.61 10.35 2.06
C PRO A 10 8.72 9.26 1.45
N HIS A 11 7.49 9.59 1.17
CA HIS A 11 6.62 8.82 0.30
C HIS A 11 6.03 9.70 -0.79
N PHE A 12 5.66 9.11 -1.90
CA PHE A 12 5.04 9.83 -3.00
C PHE A 12 3.55 10.05 -2.75
N LYS A 13 3.08 11.25 -3.06
CA LYS A 13 1.66 11.59 -3.13
C LYS A 13 1.32 12.17 -4.49
N ILE A 14 0.08 12.01 -4.89
CA ILE A 14 -0.47 12.54 -6.13
C ILE A 14 -1.45 13.65 -5.79
N ARG A 15 -1.40 14.75 -6.52
CA ARG A 15 -2.37 15.84 -6.45
C ARG A 15 -2.90 16.15 -7.84
N ASP A 16 -4.21 16.31 -7.96
CA ASP A 16 -4.81 16.89 -9.16
C ASP A 16 -4.49 18.39 -9.25
N LEU A 17 -3.99 18.81 -10.40
CA LEU A 17 -3.76 20.21 -10.76
C LEU A 17 -4.86 20.68 -11.72
N SER A 18 -6.14 20.40 -11.43
CA SER A 18 -7.25 20.79 -12.29
C SER A 18 -7.26 22.30 -12.58
N GLY A 19 -7.00 22.64 -13.85
CA GLY A 19 -6.98 24.03 -14.32
C GLY A 19 -6.07 24.33 -15.50
N GLY A 20 -5.31 23.35 -16.00
CA GLY A 20 -4.43 23.49 -17.16
C GLY A 20 -5.05 23.00 -18.47
N SER A 21 -4.55 23.52 -19.60
CA SER A 21 -4.96 23.04 -20.94
C SER A 21 -4.62 21.55 -21.11
N MET A 22 -5.30 20.87 -22.03
CA MET A 22 -5.14 19.42 -22.31
C MET A 22 -3.70 18.95 -22.64
N SER A 23 -2.73 19.84 -22.68
CA SER A 23 -1.31 19.56 -22.92
C SER A 23 -0.44 19.53 -21.66
N GLN A 24 -0.98 19.81 -20.47
CA GLN A 24 -0.24 19.79 -19.21
C GLN A 24 -0.65 18.59 -18.36
N ALA A 25 0.33 17.98 -17.68
CA ALA A 25 0.06 16.91 -16.72
C ALA A 25 -0.96 17.39 -15.67
N LYS A 26 -2.04 16.64 -15.50
CA LYS A 26 -3.12 16.96 -14.58
C LYS A 26 -2.80 16.64 -13.12
N TYR A 27 -1.63 16.10 -12.84
CA TYR A 27 -1.23 15.64 -11.53
C TYR A 27 0.19 16.08 -11.17
N GLN A 28 0.47 16.12 -9.91
CA GLN A 28 1.77 16.44 -9.36
C GLN A 28 2.22 15.32 -8.41
N PHE A 29 3.48 14.90 -8.55
CA PHE A 29 4.14 14.01 -7.60
C PHE A 29 4.95 14.83 -6.59
N GLU A 30 4.88 14.46 -5.34
CA GLU A 30 5.66 15.06 -4.27
C GLU A 30 6.13 13.98 -3.31
N VAL A 31 7.36 14.12 -2.84
CA VAL A 31 7.94 13.26 -1.80
C VAL A 31 7.74 13.96 -0.46
N ARG A 32 7.12 13.28 0.50
CA ARG A 32 6.81 13.83 1.82
C ARG A 32 7.18 12.87 2.93
N ASP A 33 7.55 13.43 4.08
CA ASP A 33 7.62 12.68 5.33
C ASP A 33 6.21 12.45 5.87
N VAL A 34 5.90 11.22 6.25
CA VAL A 34 4.64 10.84 6.88
C VAL A 34 4.92 9.98 8.10
N GLU A 35 4.28 10.30 9.20
CA GLU A 35 4.27 9.46 10.37
C GLU A 35 3.37 8.25 10.11
N LEU A 36 3.99 7.06 10.05
CA LEU A 36 3.28 5.82 9.86
C LEU A 36 2.63 5.41 11.18
N ARG A 37 1.36 5.02 11.13
CA ARG A 37 0.67 4.42 12.28
C ARG A 37 1.24 3.05 12.67
N GLU A 38 0.85 2.50 13.78
CA GLU A 38 1.11 1.09 14.10
C GLU A 38 0.15 0.16 13.33
N PRO A 39 0.60 -1.06 12.96
CA PRO A 39 -0.27 -2.05 12.34
C PRO A 39 -1.37 -2.52 13.31
N ASP A 40 -2.57 -2.74 12.78
CA ASP A 40 -3.66 -3.36 13.53
C ASP A 40 -3.42 -4.86 13.74
N ARG A 41 -4.34 -5.53 14.45
CA ARG A 41 -4.20 -6.93 14.89
C ARG A 41 -3.91 -7.92 13.76
N ASN A 42 -4.45 -7.67 12.54
CA ASN A 42 -4.35 -8.51 11.35
C ASN A 42 -3.55 -7.86 10.22
N GLU A 43 -2.73 -6.87 10.53
CA GLU A 43 -1.90 -6.15 9.58
C GLU A 43 -0.41 -6.40 9.85
N VAL A 44 0.41 -6.12 8.84
CA VAL A 44 1.86 -6.15 8.94
C VAL A 44 2.46 -4.83 8.44
N GLU A 45 3.57 -4.42 9.05
CA GLU A 45 4.43 -3.36 8.52
C GLU A 45 5.50 -3.99 7.64
N VAL A 46 5.67 -3.47 6.44
CA VAL A 46 6.68 -3.93 5.46
C VAL A 46 7.64 -2.80 5.15
N ALA A 47 8.94 -3.05 5.34
CA ALA A 47 10.00 -2.22 4.79
C ALA A 47 10.13 -2.52 3.29
N VAL A 48 9.65 -1.61 2.45
CA VAL A 48 9.64 -1.78 1.00
C VAL A 48 11.06 -1.79 0.45
N LYS A 49 11.38 -2.75 -0.41
CA LYS A 49 12.68 -2.90 -1.07
C LYS A 49 12.62 -2.61 -2.56
N ALA A 50 11.48 -2.86 -3.17
CA ALA A 50 11.22 -2.55 -4.56
C ALA A 50 9.73 -2.28 -4.76
N CYS A 51 9.42 -1.33 -5.62
CA CYS A 51 8.05 -1.06 -6.06
C CYS A 51 8.06 -0.77 -7.57
N GLY A 52 7.20 -1.46 -8.30
CA GLY A 52 6.96 -1.21 -9.72
C GLY A 52 6.05 0.01 -9.92
N PHE A 53 6.21 0.66 -11.06
CA PHE A 53 5.27 1.68 -11.54
C PHE A 53 4.53 1.10 -12.74
N CYS A 54 3.23 0.91 -12.63
CA CYS A 54 2.42 0.32 -13.68
C CYS A 54 1.47 1.33 -14.34
N GLY A 55 0.81 0.90 -15.41
CA GLY A 55 -0.19 1.72 -16.11
C GLY A 55 -1.37 2.14 -15.22
N HIS A 56 -1.71 1.33 -14.22
CA HIS A 56 -2.79 1.64 -13.27
C HIS A 56 -2.42 2.83 -12.36
N ASP A 57 -1.17 2.97 -11.94
CA ASP A 57 -0.72 4.15 -11.20
C ASP A 57 -0.94 5.42 -12.00
N ASN A 58 -0.66 5.37 -13.31
CA ASN A 58 -0.92 6.50 -14.22
C ASN A 58 -2.42 6.80 -14.36
N ILE A 59 -3.27 5.78 -14.40
CA ILE A 59 -4.73 5.95 -14.44
C ILE A 59 -5.23 6.59 -13.15
N LEU A 60 -4.79 6.10 -12.00
CA LEU A 60 -5.14 6.67 -10.70
C LEU A 60 -4.72 8.13 -10.59
N ALA A 61 -3.49 8.46 -11.02
CA ALA A 61 -3.00 9.83 -11.02
C ALA A 61 -3.85 10.77 -11.88
N ASN A 62 -4.25 10.32 -13.06
CA ASN A 62 -4.95 11.18 -14.04
C ASN A 62 -6.45 11.32 -13.79
N TYR A 63 -7.09 10.31 -13.21
CA TYR A 63 -8.56 10.22 -13.21
C TYR A 63 -9.18 10.04 -11.83
N ALA A 64 -8.44 9.55 -10.85
CA ALA A 64 -8.99 9.22 -9.54
C ALA A 64 -8.46 10.10 -8.40
N ALA A 65 -7.25 10.63 -8.51
CA ALA A 65 -6.65 11.44 -7.46
C ALA A 65 -7.31 12.83 -7.39
N THR A 66 -8.03 13.08 -6.31
CA THR A 66 -8.67 14.38 -6.01
C THR A 66 -7.93 15.15 -4.93
N GLU A 67 -7.02 14.50 -4.22
CA GLU A 67 -6.21 15.05 -3.14
C GLU A 67 -4.83 14.38 -3.12
N TRP A 68 -4.01 14.73 -2.13
CA TRP A 68 -2.72 14.06 -1.93
C TRP A 68 -2.91 12.64 -1.40
N GLU A 69 -2.62 11.65 -2.23
CA GLU A 69 -2.74 10.23 -1.90
C GLU A 69 -1.43 9.48 -2.07
N PRO A 70 -1.12 8.50 -1.21
CA PRO A 70 -0.04 7.57 -1.44
C PRO A 70 -0.42 6.61 -2.59
N PHE A 71 0.57 6.07 -3.30
CA PHE A 71 0.36 5.14 -4.41
C PHE A 71 1.50 4.13 -4.54
N GLY A 72 1.40 3.23 -5.55
CA GLY A 72 2.30 2.09 -5.72
C GLY A 72 1.72 0.83 -5.08
N HIS A 73 1.33 -0.14 -5.89
CA HIS A 73 0.64 -1.36 -5.44
C HIS A 73 1.37 -2.65 -5.82
N GLU A 74 2.43 -2.58 -6.62
CA GLU A 74 3.26 -3.70 -7.04
C GLU A 74 4.60 -3.67 -6.31
N PHE A 75 4.66 -4.21 -5.10
CA PHE A 75 5.88 -4.08 -4.30
C PHE A 75 6.24 -5.35 -3.51
N ALA A 76 7.51 -5.41 -3.15
CA ALA A 76 8.09 -6.43 -2.31
C ALA A 76 8.96 -5.81 -1.21
N GLY A 77 9.15 -6.53 -0.12
CA GLY A 77 9.90 -6.01 1.01
C GLY A 77 10.18 -7.04 2.09
N ILE A 78 10.45 -6.53 3.28
CA ILE A 78 10.75 -7.32 4.47
C ILE A 78 9.77 -6.93 5.56
N VAL A 79 9.14 -7.90 6.20
CA VAL A 79 8.24 -7.68 7.34
C VAL A 79 9.04 -7.13 8.53
N THR A 80 8.61 -6.00 9.07
CA THR A 80 9.26 -5.32 10.20
C THR A 80 8.44 -5.35 11.49
N LYS A 81 7.09 -5.41 11.36
CA LYS A 81 6.17 -5.60 12.48
C LYS A 81 5.00 -6.47 12.05
N ILE A 82 4.41 -7.15 13.00
CA ILE A 82 3.19 -7.94 12.79
C ILE A 82 2.16 -7.61 13.87
N GLY A 83 0.90 -7.58 13.49
CA GLY A 83 -0.23 -7.49 14.43
C GLY A 83 -0.42 -8.79 15.20
N ALA A 84 -1.12 -8.72 16.32
CA ALA A 84 -1.24 -9.82 17.28
C ALA A 84 -1.97 -11.08 16.74
N GLU A 85 -2.74 -10.94 15.66
CA GLU A 85 -3.49 -12.03 15.03
C GLU A 85 -2.83 -12.58 13.76
N VAL A 86 -1.70 -12.02 13.34
CA VAL A 86 -0.97 -12.47 12.16
C VAL A 86 -0.28 -13.80 12.43
N GLN A 87 -0.53 -14.80 11.58
CA GLN A 87 0.01 -16.16 11.71
C GLN A 87 0.73 -16.66 10.46
N ASN A 88 0.54 -16.00 9.33
CA ASN A 88 1.04 -16.47 8.03
C ASN A 88 2.45 -15.97 7.68
N VAL A 89 2.96 -14.99 8.41
CA VAL A 89 4.32 -14.44 8.24
C VAL A 89 4.92 -14.02 9.57
N ALA A 90 6.24 -13.87 9.61
CA ALA A 90 7.01 -13.42 10.77
C ALA A 90 7.86 -12.20 10.45
N VAL A 91 8.31 -11.49 11.48
CA VAL A 91 9.28 -10.39 11.33
C VAL A 91 10.58 -10.95 10.74
N GLY A 92 11.06 -10.28 9.69
CA GLY A 92 12.24 -10.68 8.93
C GLY A 92 11.94 -11.45 7.64
N ASP A 93 10.70 -11.92 7.44
CA ASP A 93 10.31 -12.60 6.22
C ASP A 93 10.40 -11.68 5.00
N ARG A 94 10.80 -12.25 3.88
CA ARG A 94 10.80 -11.62 2.56
C ARG A 94 9.45 -11.86 1.92
N VAL A 95 8.81 -10.81 1.48
CA VAL A 95 7.42 -10.88 1.03
C VAL A 95 7.19 -10.08 -0.26
N ALA A 96 6.29 -10.61 -1.09
CA ALA A 96 5.60 -9.86 -2.14
C ALA A 96 4.17 -9.55 -1.67
N ILE A 97 3.60 -8.48 -2.19
CA ILE A 97 2.26 -8.05 -1.81
C ILE A 97 1.32 -8.26 -2.99
N GLU A 98 0.21 -8.93 -2.73
CA GLU A 98 -0.87 -9.09 -3.70
C GLU A 98 -1.45 -7.72 -4.07
N THR A 99 -1.52 -7.45 -5.35
CA THR A 99 -1.94 -6.13 -5.87
C THR A 99 -3.44 -5.91 -5.79
N SER A 100 -4.21 -7.01 -5.70
CA SER A 100 -5.66 -6.98 -5.65
C SER A 100 -6.16 -7.37 -4.28
N THR A 101 -7.11 -6.62 -3.77
CA THR A 101 -7.76 -6.95 -2.52
C THR A 101 -8.96 -7.84 -2.74
N PHE A 102 -9.29 -8.61 -1.75
CA PHE A 102 -10.48 -9.42 -1.73
C PHE A 102 -11.01 -9.54 -0.30
N ASN A 103 -12.30 -9.78 -0.18
CA ASN A 103 -12.89 -10.16 1.10
C ASN A 103 -12.58 -11.65 1.35
N PRO A 104 -11.76 -12.00 2.36
CA PRO A 104 -11.39 -13.39 2.62
C PRO A 104 -12.58 -14.26 3.05
N PHE A 105 -13.69 -13.66 3.42
CA PHE A 105 -14.93 -14.31 3.82
C PHE A 105 -15.99 -14.38 2.71
N SER A 106 -15.68 -13.88 1.52
CA SER A 106 -16.58 -14.02 0.36
C SER A 106 -16.67 -15.47 -0.09
N ASP A 107 -17.80 -15.86 -0.68
CA ASP A 107 -17.99 -17.20 -1.22
C ASP A 107 -16.90 -17.55 -2.24
N ALA A 108 -16.50 -16.59 -3.07
CA ALA A 108 -15.43 -16.77 -4.04
C ALA A 108 -14.09 -17.12 -3.36
N ALA A 109 -13.69 -16.35 -2.34
CA ALA A 109 -12.45 -16.59 -1.62
C ALA A 109 -12.46 -17.93 -0.87
N LEU A 110 -13.56 -18.27 -0.21
CA LEU A 110 -13.74 -19.53 0.51
C LEU A 110 -13.69 -20.75 -0.43
N ASN A 111 -14.04 -20.57 -1.70
CA ASN A 111 -13.92 -21.58 -2.76
C ASN A 111 -12.58 -21.53 -3.52
N GLY A 112 -11.58 -20.84 -3.00
CA GLY A 112 -10.24 -20.73 -3.60
C GLY A 112 -10.15 -19.86 -4.84
N ARG A 113 -11.13 -18.99 -5.08
CA ARG A 113 -11.21 -18.07 -6.21
C ARG A 113 -11.34 -16.61 -5.76
N PRO A 114 -10.36 -16.08 -4.97
CA PRO A 114 -10.39 -14.69 -4.53
C PRO A 114 -10.41 -13.69 -5.70
N ASP A 115 -9.90 -14.09 -6.87
CA ASP A 115 -9.95 -13.35 -8.12
C ASP A 115 -11.38 -13.07 -8.63
N LEU A 116 -12.37 -13.80 -8.18
CA LEU A 116 -13.79 -13.61 -8.49
C LEU A 116 -14.56 -12.86 -7.39
N CYS A 117 -13.88 -12.33 -6.40
CA CYS A 117 -14.52 -11.57 -5.33
C CYS A 117 -15.14 -10.27 -5.89
N THR A 118 -16.43 -10.06 -5.60
CA THR A 118 -17.18 -8.88 -6.04
C THR A 118 -17.38 -7.83 -4.94
N ASP A 119 -17.02 -8.15 -3.70
CA ASP A 119 -17.11 -7.26 -2.53
C ASP A 119 -15.73 -6.91 -1.96
N CYS A 120 -14.81 -6.55 -2.82
CA CYS A 120 -13.43 -6.16 -2.48
C CYS A 120 -13.36 -4.75 -1.87
N THR A 121 -14.27 -4.41 -1.02
CA THR A 121 -14.70 -3.03 -0.79
C THR A 121 -13.74 -2.15 -0.04
N ASP A 122 -12.82 -2.65 0.75
CA ASP A 122 -12.24 -1.78 1.78
C ASP A 122 -10.74 -1.54 1.71
N TYR A 123 -10.04 -2.14 0.76
CA TYR A 123 -8.62 -1.87 0.60
C TYR A 123 -8.31 -0.44 0.13
N MET A 124 -9.22 0.15 -0.60
CA MET A 124 -9.11 1.55 -1.02
C MET A 124 -9.44 2.52 0.11
N LYS A 125 -10.06 2.06 1.19
CA LYS A 125 -10.33 2.88 2.38
C LYS A 125 -9.12 2.90 3.29
N ARG A 126 -8.20 3.80 2.98
CA ARG A 126 -6.99 3.98 3.78
C ARG A 126 -7.29 4.71 5.07
N LYS A 127 -6.62 4.31 6.12
CA LYS A 127 -6.62 5.02 7.38
C LYS A 127 -5.66 6.21 7.30
N LYS A 128 -5.92 7.23 8.09
CA LYS A 128 -5.00 8.36 8.20
C LYS A 128 -3.61 7.86 8.62
N GLY A 129 -2.59 8.28 7.88
CA GLY A 129 -1.22 7.84 8.10
C GLY A 129 -0.81 6.59 7.33
N ASP A 130 -1.70 6.01 6.52
CA ASP A 130 -1.32 4.93 5.61
C ASP A 130 -0.44 5.44 4.48
N THR A 131 0.47 4.58 4.05
CA THR A 131 1.33 4.74 2.88
C THR A 131 1.05 3.61 1.88
N MET A 132 1.81 3.54 0.79
CA MET A 132 1.81 2.43 -0.17
C MET A 132 3.23 2.08 -0.59
N GLY A 133 3.36 1.33 -1.69
CA GLY A 133 4.63 0.79 -2.16
C GLY A 133 5.68 1.84 -2.52
N PHE A 134 5.30 3.05 -2.95
CA PHE A 134 6.25 4.15 -3.14
C PHE A 134 6.56 4.89 -1.83
N ALA A 135 6.77 4.13 -0.78
CA ALA A 135 7.23 4.59 0.51
C ALA A 135 8.31 3.64 1.04
N GLU A 136 9.11 4.06 2.02
CA GLU A 136 10.09 3.16 2.63
C GLU A 136 9.43 2.08 3.48
N ARG A 137 8.27 2.40 4.05
CA ARG A 137 7.46 1.48 4.86
C ARG A 137 6.00 1.67 4.56
N THR A 138 5.27 0.58 4.65
CA THR A 138 3.81 0.57 4.49
C THR A 138 3.19 -0.47 5.39
N ILE A 139 1.90 -0.29 5.69
CA ILE A 139 1.09 -1.26 6.42
C ILE A 139 0.10 -1.88 5.46
N VAL A 140 0.02 -3.19 5.48
CA VAL A 140 -0.90 -3.96 4.64
C VAL A 140 -1.61 -5.05 5.44
N PRO A 141 -2.82 -5.45 5.04
CA PRO A 141 -3.48 -6.64 5.57
C PRO A 141 -2.63 -7.90 5.37
N ALA A 142 -2.53 -8.73 6.39
CA ALA A 142 -1.70 -9.93 6.34
C ALA A 142 -2.15 -10.95 5.27
N ASN A 143 -3.44 -10.96 4.91
CA ASN A 143 -3.97 -11.83 3.86
C ASN A 143 -3.51 -11.47 2.42
N LEU A 144 -2.88 -10.31 2.24
CA LEU A 144 -2.29 -9.90 0.96
C LEU A 144 -0.79 -10.21 0.89
N VAL A 145 -0.22 -10.76 1.93
CA VAL A 145 1.22 -10.97 2.04
C VAL A 145 1.57 -12.39 1.63
N VAL A 146 2.45 -12.50 0.63
CA VAL A 146 2.97 -13.76 0.10
C VAL A 146 4.45 -13.88 0.45
N ASN A 147 4.84 -14.93 1.17
CA ASN A 147 6.22 -15.23 1.50
C ASN A 147 6.99 -15.70 0.24
N ILE A 148 8.22 -15.20 0.01
CA ILE A 148 9.05 -15.47 -1.19
C ILE A 148 10.50 -15.81 -0.86
#